data_a13e562f657d4d662c1ace517b52e726
#
_entry.id   a13e562f657d4d662c1ace517b52e726
#
_cell.length_a   1.000
_cell.length_b   1.000
_cell.length_c   1.000
_cell.angle_alpha   90.00
_cell.angle_beta   90.00
_cell.angle_gamma   90.00
#
_symmetry.space_group_name_H-M   'P 1'
#
loop_
_entity.id
_entity.type
_entity.pdbx_description
1 polymer ?
#
loop_
_entity_poly.entity_id
_entity_poly.type
_entity_poly.pdbx_seq_one_letter_code
_entity_poly.pdbx_strand_id
1 'polypeptide(L)'
;GNIDYYGDPIPKLEKPFDLTANQSKAFVIRVKTVAETPSGLYKATLNLKDSEGNIVKTATVYTCVWDITLSDETACATSFNLSRATLYDYVKEYTNNDLMAPYYDYLIDNRVCSYTLPYDILDDKADTYLSNPRVNSFIIAGDADHYGAAHSKSDEEIVAAWNKLQSKDEWKDKGYFYYGDEVWKADDMERYYRDTNAHLTNLIGSGFRQIAVIGNLQYYDKMSQIDIVDFINPYVGIWCTLSNSYTMYGDSHKKNEVKSFND
;
A
#
# COMPACT_ATOMS: atom_id res chain seq x y z
N GLY A 1 30.04 -4.80 11.52
CA GLY A 1 28.69 -4.56 11.02
C GLY A 1 28.70 -3.30 10.16
N ASN A 2 28.07 -3.34 9.00
CA ASN A 2 27.89 -2.15 8.19
C ASN A 2 26.98 -1.17 8.94
N ILE A 3 27.42 0.07 9.03
CA ILE A 3 26.55 1.15 9.50
C ILE A 3 25.75 1.58 8.28
N ASP A 4 24.51 1.10 8.19
CA ASP A 4 23.58 1.56 7.16
C ASP A 4 22.79 2.76 7.70
N TYR A 5 22.66 3.77 6.86
CA TYR A 5 21.80 4.93 7.17
C TYR A 5 20.37 4.60 6.75
N TYR A 6 19.50 4.49 7.73
CA TYR A 6 18.05 4.39 7.50
C TYR A 6 17.41 5.76 7.68
N GLY A 7 16.40 6.05 6.87
CA GLY A 7 15.63 7.27 7.05
C GLY A 7 14.86 7.23 8.37
N ASP A 8 15.17 8.14 9.28
CA ASP A 8 14.44 8.26 10.54
C ASP A 8 13.03 8.81 10.30
N PRO A 9 12.04 8.41 11.10
CA PRO A 9 10.73 9.04 11.09
C PRO A 9 10.87 10.53 11.44
N ILE A 10 10.11 11.38 10.76
CA ILE A 10 10.09 12.83 10.97
C ILE A 10 8.81 13.16 11.76
N PRO A 11 8.82 13.06 13.09
CA PRO A 11 7.65 13.35 13.92
C PRO A 11 7.33 14.84 13.87
N LYS A 12 6.07 15.17 14.09
CA LYS A 12 5.64 16.56 14.25
C LYS A 12 6.35 17.20 15.43
N LEU A 13 6.90 18.39 15.21
CA LEU A 13 7.53 19.18 16.27
C LEU A 13 6.43 19.81 17.14
N GLU A 14 6.18 19.22 18.30
CA GLU A 14 5.13 19.69 19.24
C GLU A 14 5.68 20.39 20.48
N LYS A 15 6.98 20.27 20.72
CA LYS A 15 7.64 20.80 21.91
C LYS A 15 8.88 21.59 21.56
N PRO A 16 9.28 22.57 22.38
CA PRO A 16 10.60 23.17 22.29
C PRO A 16 11.69 22.11 22.32
N PHE A 17 12.83 22.42 21.76
CA PHE A 17 14.00 21.55 21.73
C PHE A 17 15.26 22.30 22.14
N ASP A 18 16.20 21.62 22.72
CA ASP A 18 17.51 22.15 23.03
C ASP A 18 18.46 21.91 21.85
N LEU A 19 19.32 22.88 21.60
CA LEU A 19 20.37 22.79 20.60
C LEU A 19 21.71 23.15 21.25
N THR A 20 22.56 22.14 21.43
CA THR A 20 23.90 22.34 21.96
C THR A 20 24.84 22.96 20.93
N ALA A 21 25.88 23.62 21.42
CA ALA A 21 26.90 24.22 20.55
C ALA A 21 27.47 23.17 19.57
N ASN A 22 27.68 23.56 18.33
CA ASN A 22 28.18 22.71 17.23
C ASN A 22 27.22 21.58 16.79
N GLN A 23 25.97 21.63 17.19
CA GLN A 23 24.93 20.74 16.65
C GLN A 23 24.04 21.45 15.65
N SER A 24 23.49 20.67 14.69
CA SER A 24 22.51 21.13 13.72
C SER A 24 21.20 20.35 13.91
N LYS A 25 20.08 21.03 13.73
CA LYS A 25 18.73 20.43 13.70
C LYS A 25 18.10 20.68 12.34
N ALA A 26 17.76 19.60 11.65
CA ALA A 26 17.01 19.69 10.40
C ALA A 26 15.49 19.72 10.68
N PHE A 27 14.77 20.46 9.86
CA PHE A 27 13.31 20.56 9.91
C PHE A 27 12.73 20.31 8.53
N VAL A 28 11.61 19.61 8.47
CA VAL A 28 10.76 19.51 7.29
C VAL A 28 9.56 20.42 7.50
N ILE A 29 9.33 21.31 6.53
CA ILE A 29 8.17 22.20 6.51
C ILE A 29 7.16 21.63 5.54
N ARG A 30 5.98 21.28 6.04
CA ARG A 30 4.88 20.81 5.22
C ARG A 30 3.86 21.92 5.03
N VAL A 31 3.62 22.30 3.79
CA VAL A 31 2.57 23.23 3.39
C VAL A 31 1.42 22.41 2.79
N LYS A 32 0.20 22.57 3.32
CA LYS A 32 -1.01 21.97 2.78
C LYS A 32 -1.90 23.07 2.21
N THR A 33 -2.30 22.92 0.98
CA THR A 33 -3.31 23.77 0.32
C THR A 33 -4.67 23.06 0.34
N VAL A 34 -5.73 23.82 0.19
CA VAL A 34 -7.11 23.34 -0.02
C VAL A 34 -7.56 23.72 -1.44
N ALA A 35 -8.62 23.10 -1.92
CA ALA A 35 -9.12 23.29 -3.29
C ALA A 35 -9.37 24.77 -3.64
N GLU A 36 -9.80 25.55 -2.64
CA GLU A 36 -10.12 26.99 -2.79
C GLU A 36 -8.89 27.90 -2.69
N THR A 37 -7.69 27.35 -2.45
CA THR A 37 -6.47 28.15 -2.37
C THR A 37 -6.15 28.70 -3.77
N PRO A 38 -6.19 30.04 -3.99
CA PRO A 38 -5.89 30.59 -5.31
C PRO A 38 -4.48 30.25 -5.77
N SER A 39 -4.31 30.09 -7.07
CA SER A 39 -2.96 29.95 -7.65
C SER A 39 -2.13 31.22 -7.44
N GLY A 40 -0.83 31.03 -7.21
CA GLY A 40 0.08 32.16 -6.99
C GLY A 40 1.31 31.81 -6.17
N LEU A 41 2.14 32.82 -5.95
CA LEU A 41 3.33 32.73 -5.12
C LEU A 41 3.02 33.26 -3.71
N TYR A 42 3.09 32.35 -2.75
CA TYR A 42 2.89 32.64 -1.34
C TYR A 42 4.21 32.77 -0.61
N LYS A 43 4.26 33.69 0.35
CA LYS A 43 5.42 33.95 1.19
C LYS A 43 5.03 33.78 2.65
N ALA A 44 5.79 33.00 3.40
CA ALA A 44 5.67 32.87 4.84
C ALA A 44 7.01 33.14 5.54
N THR A 45 6.96 33.65 6.75
CA THR A 45 8.12 33.90 7.59
C THR A 45 8.14 32.88 8.74
N LEU A 46 9.25 32.17 8.87
CA LEU A 46 9.51 31.27 9.99
C LEU A 46 10.47 31.96 10.96
N ASN A 47 10.07 32.04 12.20
CA ASN A 47 10.87 32.58 13.26
C ASN A 47 11.30 31.51 14.24
N LEU A 48 12.60 31.34 14.44
CA LEU A 48 13.14 30.57 15.56
C LEU A 48 13.23 31.51 16.76
N LYS A 49 12.62 31.08 17.88
CA LYS A 49 12.59 31.84 19.12
C LYS A 49 13.35 31.11 20.22
N ASP A 50 13.97 31.89 21.11
CA ASP A 50 14.54 31.38 22.35
C ASP A 50 13.45 31.13 23.43
N SER A 51 13.87 30.68 24.60
CA SER A 51 12.98 30.42 25.74
C SER A 51 12.29 31.67 26.29
N GLU A 52 12.78 32.85 26.00
CA GLU A 52 12.23 34.15 26.41
C GLU A 52 11.27 34.70 25.35
N GLY A 53 11.18 34.04 24.18
CA GLY A 53 10.31 34.45 23.07
C GLY A 53 10.97 35.42 22.09
N ASN A 54 12.25 35.76 22.24
CA ASN A 54 12.98 36.60 21.32
C ASN A 54 13.29 35.85 20.01
N ILE A 55 13.20 36.53 18.89
CA ILE A 55 13.54 35.98 17.58
C ILE A 55 15.04 35.89 17.44
N VAL A 56 15.59 34.67 17.44
CA VAL A 56 17.03 34.43 17.25
C VAL A 56 17.40 34.17 15.79
N LYS A 57 16.44 33.72 14.99
CA LYS A 57 16.64 33.55 13.54
C LYS A 57 15.32 33.64 12.78
N THR A 58 15.40 34.15 11.57
CA THR A 58 14.26 34.20 10.64
C THR A 58 14.65 33.56 9.32
N ALA A 59 13.74 32.78 8.76
CA ALA A 59 13.81 32.23 7.42
C ALA A 59 12.54 32.54 6.63
N THR A 60 12.67 32.72 5.33
CA THR A 60 11.54 32.93 4.44
C THR A 60 11.28 31.65 3.66
N VAL A 61 10.01 31.22 3.61
CA VAL A 61 9.53 30.11 2.80
C VAL A 61 8.65 30.67 1.68
N TYR A 62 8.91 30.22 0.48
CA TYR A 62 8.07 30.52 -0.69
C TYR A 62 7.39 29.22 -1.12
N THR A 63 6.09 29.32 -1.41
CA THR A 63 5.28 28.21 -1.93
C THR A 63 4.58 28.71 -3.19
N CYS A 64 4.84 28.05 -4.31
CA CYS A 64 4.09 28.26 -5.54
C CYS A 64 2.88 27.32 -5.56
N VAL A 65 1.69 27.87 -5.53
CA VAL A 65 0.43 27.13 -5.70
C VAL A 65 0.06 27.20 -7.17
N TRP A 66 -0.04 26.06 -7.80
CA TRP A 66 -0.44 25.94 -9.19
C TRP A 66 -1.96 25.97 -9.32
N ASP A 67 -2.47 26.35 -10.48
CA ASP A 67 -3.89 26.30 -10.82
C ASP A 67 -4.30 24.87 -11.18
N ILE A 68 -4.08 23.96 -10.23
CA ILE A 68 -4.40 22.55 -10.34
C ILE A 68 -4.95 22.08 -9.01
N THR A 69 -6.11 21.41 -9.05
CA THR A 69 -6.65 20.69 -7.90
C THR A 69 -6.46 19.20 -8.12
N LEU A 70 -5.80 18.55 -7.17
CA LEU A 70 -5.69 17.08 -7.19
C LEU A 70 -7.05 16.46 -6.91
N SER A 71 -7.44 15.47 -7.71
CA SER A 71 -8.62 14.67 -7.43
C SER A 71 -8.56 14.04 -6.05
N ASP A 72 -9.70 13.85 -5.40
CA ASP A 72 -9.77 13.04 -4.18
C ASP A 72 -9.55 11.56 -4.45
N GLU A 73 -9.77 11.11 -5.67
CA GLU A 73 -9.47 9.74 -6.07
C GLU A 73 -7.96 9.46 -6.06
N THR A 74 -7.59 8.32 -5.52
CA THR A 74 -6.22 7.82 -5.57
C THR A 74 -6.03 6.99 -6.84
N ALA A 75 -5.26 7.51 -7.79
CA ALA A 75 -5.06 6.85 -9.09
C ALA A 75 -4.10 5.64 -9.01
N CYS A 76 -3.09 5.70 -8.13
CA CYS A 76 -2.12 4.63 -7.98
C CYS A 76 -2.58 3.65 -6.90
N ALA A 77 -2.84 2.39 -7.26
CA ALA A 77 -3.11 1.34 -6.29
C ALA A 77 -1.82 1.00 -5.52
N THR A 78 -1.96 0.88 -4.20
CA THR A 78 -0.87 0.50 -3.29
C THR A 78 -1.33 -0.63 -2.39
N SER A 79 -0.39 -1.45 -1.91
CA SER A 79 -0.68 -2.61 -1.06
C SER A 79 0.35 -2.65 0.08
N PHE A 80 0.16 -1.81 1.09
CA PHE A 80 1.04 -1.75 2.25
C PHE A 80 0.60 -2.72 3.34
N ASN A 81 1.57 -3.28 4.05
CA ASN A 81 1.28 -4.11 5.20
C ASN A 81 0.96 -3.24 6.42
N LEU A 82 -0.30 -3.26 6.85
CA LEU A 82 -0.74 -2.74 8.12
C LEU A 82 -1.33 -3.89 8.95
N SER A 83 -0.49 -4.53 9.75
CA SER A 83 -0.87 -5.70 10.54
C SER A 83 -1.47 -5.31 11.88
N ARG A 84 -2.66 -5.85 12.20
CA ARG A 84 -3.29 -5.71 13.51
C ARG A 84 -2.39 -6.22 14.64
N ALA A 85 -1.79 -7.39 14.44
CA ALA A 85 -0.90 -7.98 15.44
C ALA A 85 0.31 -7.08 15.71
N THR A 86 0.95 -6.57 14.67
CA THR A 86 2.09 -5.66 14.81
C THR A 86 1.71 -4.39 15.55
N LEU A 87 0.58 -3.76 15.22
CA LEU A 87 0.12 -2.56 15.92
C LEU A 87 -0.16 -2.85 17.39
N TYR A 88 -0.86 -3.95 17.69
CA TYR A 88 -1.15 -4.35 19.06
C TYR A 88 0.10 -4.63 19.87
N ASP A 89 1.15 -5.19 19.26
CA ASP A 89 2.43 -5.45 19.94
C ASP A 89 3.13 -4.17 20.40
N TYR A 90 2.95 -3.08 19.68
CA TYR A 90 3.51 -1.77 20.04
C TYR A 90 2.63 -0.97 20.98
N VAL A 91 1.30 -1.10 20.86
CA VAL A 91 0.33 -0.30 21.64
C VAL A 91 -0.64 -1.22 22.35
N LYS A 92 -0.23 -1.71 23.52
CA LYS A 92 -0.99 -2.70 24.32
C LYS A 92 -2.30 -2.18 24.94
N GLU A 93 -2.48 -0.86 24.98
CA GLU A 93 -3.63 -0.22 25.63
C GLU A 93 -4.93 -0.29 24.81
N TYR A 94 -4.84 -0.66 23.53
CA TYR A 94 -5.96 -0.63 22.60
C TYR A 94 -6.27 -2.03 22.06
N THR A 95 -7.53 -2.24 21.67
CA THR A 95 -7.89 -3.41 20.86
C THR A 95 -7.36 -3.25 19.44
N ASN A 96 -7.20 -4.37 18.73
CA ASN A 96 -6.74 -4.33 17.35
C ASN A 96 -7.64 -3.49 16.43
N ASN A 97 -8.96 -3.51 16.65
CA ASN A 97 -9.90 -2.75 15.82
C ASN A 97 -9.82 -1.24 16.11
N ASP A 98 -9.64 -0.85 17.37
CA ASP A 98 -9.50 0.56 17.75
C ASP A 98 -8.24 1.19 17.16
N LEU A 99 -7.16 0.39 17.01
CA LEU A 99 -5.92 0.85 16.43
C LEU A 99 -5.96 0.92 14.90
N MET A 100 -6.60 -0.03 14.25
CA MET A 100 -6.53 -0.15 12.79
C MET A 100 -7.11 1.09 12.08
N ALA A 101 -8.28 1.57 12.50
CA ALA A 101 -8.97 2.66 11.82
C ALA A 101 -8.12 3.95 11.75
N PRO A 102 -7.60 4.52 12.85
CA PRO A 102 -6.82 5.76 12.78
C PRO A 102 -5.51 5.62 11.99
N TYR A 103 -4.86 4.46 12.01
CA TYR A 103 -3.68 4.23 11.18
C TYR A 103 -4.04 4.12 9.70
N TYR A 104 -5.13 3.44 9.39
CA TYR A 104 -5.62 3.33 8.02
C TYR A 104 -6.05 4.70 7.48
N ASP A 105 -6.77 5.49 8.27
CA ASP A 105 -7.16 6.86 7.94
C ASP A 105 -5.92 7.72 7.61
N TYR A 106 -4.88 7.61 8.41
CA TYR A 106 -3.62 8.31 8.14
C TYR A 106 -2.99 7.87 6.81
N LEU A 107 -3.02 6.59 6.47
CA LEU A 107 -2.50 6.09 5.20
C LEU A 107 -3.30 6.64 4.02
N ILE A 108 -4.63 6.52 4.03
CA ILE A 108 -5.47 7.01 2.92
C ILE A 108 -5.46 8.53 2.79
N ASP A 109 -5.27 9.28 3.88
CA ASP A 109 -5.03 10.72 3.83
C ASP A 109 -3.74 11.08 3.11
N ASN A 110 -2.77 10.18 3.09
CA ASN A 110 -1.55 10.27 2.31
C ASN A 110 -1.60 9.49 0.98
N ARG A 111 -2.79 9.09 0.53
CA ARG A 111 -3.03 8.37 -0.73
C ARG A 111 -2.33 7.01 -0.82
N VAL A 112 -2.25 6.33 0.30
CA VAL A 112 -1.68 4.98 0.43
C VAL A 112 -2.75 4.06 0.97
N CYS A 113 -3.00 2.93 0.29
CA CYS A 113 -3.88 1.87 0.78
C CYS A 113 -3.06 0.76 1.44
N SER A 114 -3.55 0.27 2.57
CA SER A 114 -3.12 -1.02 3.10
C SER A 114 -3.95 -2.13 2.45
N TYR A 115 -3.36 -3.30 2.32
CA TYR A 115 -4.10 -4.48 1.85
C TYR A 115 -5.13 -4.99 2.86
N THR A 116 -5.05 -4.59 4.13
CA THR A 116 -6.04 -4.93 5.16
C THR A 116 -6.93 -3.74 5.46
N LEU A 117 -8.23 -3.88 5.26
CA LEU A 117 -9.21 -2.89 5.72
C LEU A 117 -9.27 -2.87 7.26
N PRO A 118 -9.63 -1.73 7.87
CA PRO A 118 -9.78 -1.64 9.33
C PRO A 118 -10.86 -2.57 9.88
N TYR A 119 -11.89 -2.83 9.10
CA TYR A 119 -13.00 -3.73 9.41
C TYR A 119 -13.13 -4.79 8.33
N ASP A 120 -13.62 -5.98 8.70
CA ASP A 120 -13.92 -6.99 7.70
C ASP A 120 -14.90 -6.45 6.66
N ILE A 121 -14.72 -6.86 5.41
CA ILE A 121 -15.58 -6.40 4.31
C ILE A 121 -17.06 -6.67 4.55
N LEU A 122 -17.41 -7.69 5.33
CA LEU A 122 -18.79 -8.04 5.68
C LEU A 122 -19.34 -7.21 6.84
N ASP A 123 -18.51 -6.47 7.57
CA ASP A 123 -18.93 -5.52 8.59
C ASP A 123 -19.50 -4.25 7.92
N ASP A 124 -20.61 -3.72 8.44
CA ASP A 124 -21.21 -2.49 7.92
C ASP A 124 -20.28 -1.26 8.05
N LYS A 125 -19.38 -1.26 9.02
CA LYS A 125 -18.37 -0.21 9.19
C LYS A 125 -17.38 -0.15 8.00
N ALA A 126 -17.20 -1.24 7.28
CA ALA A 126 -16.36 -1.25 6.08
C ALA A 126 -16.94 -0.37 4.97
N ASP A 127 -18.25 -0.13 4.94
CA ASP A 127 -18.92 0.66 3.89
C ASP A 127 -18.36 2.07 3.76
N THR A 128 -17.94 2.68 4.88
CA THR A 128 -17.29 4.00 4.88
C THR A 128 -15.99 3.97 4.08
N TYR A 129 -15.21 2.91 4.22
CA TYR A 129 -13.94 2.74 3.51
C TYR A 129 -14.16 2.31 2.06
N LEU A 130 -15.12 1.43 1.81
CA LEU A 130 -15.48 1.02 0.45
C LEU A 130 -15.97 2.21 -0.39
N SER A 131 -16.69 3.16 0.23
CA SER A 131 -17.18 4.38 -0.45
C SER A 131 -16.15 5.51 -0.49
N ASN A 132 -15.02 5.39 0.20
CA ASN A 132 -13.98 6.42 0.17
C ASN A 132 -13.23 6.38 -1.18
N PRO A 133 -13.17 7.49 -1.93
CA PRO A 133 -12.48 7.53 -3.23
C PRO A 133 -10.95 7.34 -3.12
N ARG A 134 -10.40 7.50 -1.94
CA ARG A 134 -8.97 7.26 -1.69
C ARG A 134 -8.63 5.79 -1.45
N VAL A 135 -9.63 4.96 -1.18
CA VAL A 135 -9.48 3.50 -1.07
C VAL A 135 -9.72 2.88 -2.44
N ASN A 136 -8.69 2.32 -3.03
CA ASN A 136 -8.75 1.72 -4.37
C ASN A 136 -8.17 0.29 -4.45
N SER A 137 -7.65 -0.25 -3.34
CA SER A 137 -7.10 -1.60 -3.30
C SER A 137 -7.11 -2.21 -1.90
N PHE A 138 -7.57 -3.46 -1.79
CA PHE A 138 -7.50 -4.26 -0.56
C PHE A 138 -7.74 -5.75 -0.88
N ILE A 139 -7.35 -6.64 0.05
CA ILE A 139 -7.56 -8.08 -0.07
C ILE A 139 -9.00 -8.44 0.34
N ILE A 140 -9.71 -9.14 -0.55
CA ILE A 140 -11.04 -9.72 -0.27
C ILE A 140 -10.87 -10.98 0.57
N ALA A 141 -10.05 -11.90 0.07
CA ALA A 141 -9.66 -13.13 0.75
C ALA A 141 -8.26 -13.57 0.29
N GLY A 142 -7.60 -14.37 1.11
CA GLY A 142 -6.27 -14.87 0.84
C GLY A 142 -5.89 -16.06 1.69
N ASP A 143 -4.66 -16.54 1.50
CA ASP A 143 -4.12 -17.67 2.26
C ASP A 143 -3.86 -17.27 3.72
N ALA A 144 -4.37 -18.10 4.64
CA ALA A 144 -4.16 -17.93 6.07
C ALA A 144 -2.68 -18.07 6.49
N ASP A 145 -1.93 -18.88 5.76
CA ASP A 145 -0.56 -19.22 6.12
C ASP A 145 0.41 -18.05 5.94
N HIS A 146 0.14 -17.14 4.98
CA HIS A 146 1.02 -16.02 4.68
C HIS A 146 0.59 -14.69 5.33
N TYR A 147 -0.72 -14.42 5.43
CA TYR A 147 -1.24 -13.13 5.90
C TYR A 147 -2.10 -13.21 7.14
N GLY A 148 -2.10 -14.39 7.78
CA GLY A 148 -2.86 -14.66 8.99
C GLY A 148 -4.36 -14.84 8.74
N ALA A 149 -5.04 -15.34 9.75
CA ALA A 149 -6.46 -15.70 9.71
C ALA A 149 -7.41 -14.54 9.30
N ALA A 150 -6.92 -13.30 9.31
CA ALA A 150 -7.73 -12.12 8.96
C ALA A 150 -8.21 -12.10 7.49
N HIS A 151 -7.53 -12.82 6.60
CA HIS A 151 -7.90 -12.88 5.18
C HIS A 151 -8.43 -14.25 4.75
N SER A 152 -8.35 -15.26 5.63
CA SER A 152 -8.96 -16.56 5.38
C SER A 152 -10.49 -16.45 5.49
N LYS A 153 -11.19 -16.88 4.46
CA LYS A 153 -12.65 -16.88 4.39
C LYS A 153 -13.18 -18.22 3.89
N SER A 154 -14.34 -18.63 4.39
CA SER A 154 -15.09 -19.73 3.82
C SER A 154 -15.64 -19.38 2.44
N ASP A 155 -16.08 -20.39 1.70
CA ASP A 155 -16.69 -20.17 0.38
C ASP A 155 -17.95 -19.28 0.47
N GLU A 156 -18.76 -19.43 1.50
CA GLU A 156 -19.93 -18.61 1.77
C GLU A 156 -19.55 -17.16 2.05
N GLU A 157 -18.48 -16.93 2.81
CA GLU A 157 -17.96 -15.59 3.10
C GLU A 157 -17.36 -14.93 1.86
N ILE A 158 -16.69 -15.72 1.00
CA ILE A 158 -16.17 -15.22 -0.29
C ILE A 158 -17.32 -14.76 -1.18
N VAL A 159 -18.37 -15.58 -1.32
CA VAL A 159 -19.56 -15.26 -2.10
C VAL A 159 -20.25 -14.01 -1.54
N ALA A 160 -20.41 -13.93 -0.21
CA ALA A 160 -21.02 -12.77 0.43
C ALA A 160 -20.21 -11.48 0.23
N ALA A 161 -18.88 -11.56 0.40
CA ALA A 161 -17.97 -10.43 0.20
C ALA A 161 -17.97 -9.95 -1.26
N TRP A 162 -17.94 -10.89 -2.20
CA TRP A 162 -18.03 -10.58 -3.62
C TRP A 162 -19.35 -9.90 -3.98
N ASN A 163 -20.48 -10.45 -3.54
CA ASN A 163 -21.80 -9.88 -3.77
C ASN A 163 -21.92 -8.47 -3.16
N LYS A 164 -21.36 -8.25 -1.98
CA LYS A 164 -21.31 -6.93 -1.35
C LYS A 164 -20.54 -5.94 -2.21
N LEU A 165 -19.35 -6.32 -2.72
CA LEU A 165 -18.58 -5.47 -3.64
C LEU A 165 -19.31 -5.17 -4.93
N GLN A 166 -20.00 -6.15 -5.52
CA GLN A 166 -20.75 -5.96 -6.76
C GLN A 166 -22.03 -5.13 -6.59
N SER A 167 -22.44 -4.84 -5.35
CA SER A 167 -23.68 -4.11 -5.08
C SER A 167 -23.64 -2.61 -5.43
N LYS A 168 -22.43 -2.03 -5.54
CA LYS A 168 -22.24 -0.63 -5.90
C LYS A 168 -21.11 -0.46 -6.91
N ASP A 169 -21.32 0.39 -7.92
CA ASP A 169 -20.35 0.56 -9.01
C ASP A 169 -18.99 1.07 -8.52
N GLU A 170 -18.97 1.97 -7.54
CA GLU A 170 -17.75 2.53 -6.97
C GLU A 170 -16.95 1.54 -6.09
N TRP A 171 -17.49 0.34 -5.80
CA TRP A 171 -16.83 -0.67 -4.98
C TRP A 171 -16.19 -1.79 -5.80
N LYS A 172 -16.75 -2.10 -6.99
CA LYS A 172 -16.48 -3.29 -7.80
C LYS A 172 -14.99 -3.58 -8.03
N ASP A 173 -14.23 -2.56 -8.33
CA ASP A 173 -12.84 -2.71 -8.78
C ASP A 173 -11.80 -2.48 -7.69
N LYS A 174 -12.22 -2.40 -6.42
CA LYS A 174 -11.31 -2.10 -5.31
C LYS A 174 -10.66 -3.32 -4.70
N GLY A 175 -11.34 -4.47 -4.73
CA GLY A 175 -10.89 -5.70 -4.11
C GLY A 175 -10.09 -6.62 -5.03
N TYR A 176 -9.21 -7.44 -4.44
CA TYR A 176 -8.50 -8.51 -5.12
C TYR A 176 -8.29 -9.71 -4.19
N PHE A 177 -7.95 -10.85 -4.76
CA PHE A 177 -7.64 -12.08 -4.04
C PHE A 177 -6.12 -12.28 -3.97
N TYR A 178 -5.62 -12.77 -2.82
CA TYR A 178 -4.21 -12.93 -2.57
C TYR A 178 -3.90 -14.27 -1.88
N TYR A 179 -3.66 -15.30 -2.66
CA TYR A 179 -3.45 -16.67 -2.16
C TYR A 179 -1.99 -17.13 -2.17
N GLY A 180 -1.14 -16.59 -3.01
CA GLY A 180 0.26 -16.97 -3.10
C GLY A 180 1.21 -15.79 -2.93
N ASP A 181 2.19 -15.92 -2.03
CA ASP A 181 3.23 -14.92 -1.81
C ASP A 181 4.59 -15.50 -2.17
N GLU A 182 5.30 -14.82 -3.06
CA GLU A 182 6.63 -15.22 -3.53
C GLU A 182 6.72 -16.71 -3.88
N VAL A 183 5.69 -17.25 -4.52
CA VAL A 183 5.58 -18.67 -4.89
C VAL A 183 6.69 -19.03 -5.87
N TRP A 184 7.47 -20.04 -5.57
CA TRP A 184 8.65 -20.43 -6.34
C TRP A 184 8.67 -21.90 -6.79
N LYS A 185 7.75 -22.73 -6.30
CA LYS A 185 7.59 -24.13 -6.72
C LYS A 185 6.48 -24.26 -7.74
N ALA A 186 6.68 -25.08 -8.75
CA ALA A 186 5.69 -25.31 -9.80
C ALA A 186 4.34 -25.81 -9.25
N ASP A 187 4.35 -26.78 -8.33
CA ASP A 187 3.13 -27.33 -7.73
C ASP A 187 2.37 -26.27 -6.93
N ASP A 188 3.08 -25.37 -6.23
CA ASP A 188 2.48 -24.27 -5.49
C ASP A 188 1.92 -23.21 -6.45
N MET A 189 2.58 -22.94 -7.59
CA MET A 189 2.04 -22.06 -8.63
C MET A 189 0.74 -22.59 -9.22
N GLU A 190 0.67 -23.91 -9.50
CA GLU A 190 -0.57 -24.54 -9.95
C GLU A 190 -1.66 -24.36 -8.92
N ARG A 191 -1.39 -24.68 -7.66
CA ARG A 191 -2.34 -24.60 -6.55
C ARG A 191 -2.84 -23.15 -6.35
N TYR A 192 -1.93 -22.20 -6.19
CA TYR A 192 -2.28 -20.82 -5.79
C TYR A 192 -2.83 -19.98 -6.94
N TYR A 193 -2.49 -20.27 -8.17
CA TYR A 193 -2.99 -19.50 -9.31
C TYR A 193 -4.06 -20.26 -10.10
N ARG A 194 -3.72 -21.37 -10.73
CA ARG A 194 -4.65 -22.10 -11.60
C ARG A 194 -5.84 -22.68 -10.83
N ASP A 195 -5.57 -23.45 -9.77
CA ASP A 195 -6.62 -24.18 -9.05
C ASP A 195 -7.51 -23.22 -8.25
N THR A 196 -6.88 -22.19 -7.63
CA THR A 196 -7.64 -21.14 -6.95
C THR A 196 -8.46 -20.30 -7.93
N ASN A 197 -7.94 -19.99 -9.12
CA ASN A 197 -8.72 -19.30 -10.14
C ASN A 197 -9.93 -20.11 -10.58
N ALA A 198 -9.77 -21.43 -10.81
CA ALA A 198 -10.86 -22.32 -11.14
C ALA A 198 -11.90 -22.39 -10.02
N HIS A 199 -11.45 -22.48 -8.76
CA HIS A 199 -12.33 -22.49 -7.59
C HIS A 199 -13.13 -21.18 -7.47
N LEU A 200 -12.49 -20.04 -7.53
CA LEU A 200 -13.15 -18.74 -7.48
C LEU A 200 -14.12 -18.56 -8.67
N THR A 201 -13.74 -18.99 -9.87
CA THR A 201 -14.63 -18.93 -11.04
C THR A 201 -15.91 -19.74 -10.81
N ASN A 202 -15.81 -20.91 -10.18
CA ASN A 202 -16.98 -21.71 -9.83
C ASN A 202 -17.86 -21.07 -8.75
N LEU A 203 -17.27 -20.33 -7.80
CA LEU A 203 -18.00 -19.68 -6.72
C LEU A 203 -18.68 -18.37 -7.13
N ILE A 204 -17.94 -17.49 -7.80
CA ILE A 204 -18.30 -16.08 -8.01
C ILE A 204 -18.32 -15.66 -9.48
N GLY A 205 -18.07 -16.56 -10.41
CA GLY A 205 -18.03 -16.26 -11.84
C GLY A 205 -16.73 -15.60 -12.27
N SER A 206 -16.80 -14.68 -13.21
CA SER A 206 -15.67 -13.96 -13.79
C SER A 206 -15.62 -12.51 -13.31
N GLY A 207 -14.50 -11.82 -13.62
CA GLY A 207 -14.33 -10.38 -13.34
C GLY A 207 -13.58 -10.09 -12.03
N PHE A 208 -13.25 -11.08 -11.24
CA PHE A 208 -12.36 -10.91 -10.10
C PHE A 208 -10.90 -10.80 -10.55
N ARG A 209 -10.06 -10.28 -9.67
CA ARG A 209 -8.62 -10.18 -9.88
C ARG A 209 -7.87 -10.95 -8.80
N GLN A 210 -6.89 -11.74 -9.22
CA GLN A 210 -5.88 -12.29 -8.33
C GLN A 210 -4.58 -11.48 -8.48
N ILE A 211 -3.85 -11.29 -7.37
CA ILE A 211 -2.51 -10.73 -7.40
C ILE A 211 -1.47 -11.84 -7.44
N ALA A 212 -0.46 -11.69 -8.28
CA ALA A 212 0.76 -12.49 -8.24
C ALA A 212 1.89 -11.64 -7.66
N VAL A 213 2.35 -12.01 -6.48
CA VAL A 213 3.56 -11.45 -5.89
C VAL A 213 4.73 -12.36 -6.27
N ILE A 214 5.61 -11.83 -7.10
CA ILE A 214 6.74 -12.55 -7.65
C ILE A 214 8.03 -11.96 -7.08
N GLY A 215 8.75 -12.81 -6.34
CA GLY A 215 10.06 -12.51 -5.82
C GLY A 215 11.14 -12.51 -6.90
N ASN A 216 12.32 -12.96 -6.56
CA ASN A 216 13.41 -13.06 -7.55
C ASN A 216 13.23 -14.28 -8.45
N LEU A 217 12.87 -14.05 -9.72
CA LEU A 217 12.66 -15.09 -10.74
C LEU A 217 13.85 -16.06 -10.92
N GLN A 218 15.04 -15.73 -10.44
CA GLN A 218 16.21 -16.61 -10.47
C GLN A 218 16.11 -17.87 -9.62
N TYR A 219 15.19 -17.90 -8.65
CA TYR A 219 15.03 -19.02 -7.73
C TYR A 219 13.91 -19.99 -8.11
N TYR A 220 13.21 -19.74 -9.21
CA TYR A 220 12.14 -20.63 -9.64
C TYR A 220 12.73 -21.92 -10.24
N ASP A 221 12.50 -23.03 -9.53
CA ASP A 221 13.06 -24.32 -9.85
C ASP A 221 12.47 -24.87 -11.17
N LYS A 222 13.33 -25.23 -12.12
CA LYS A 222 13.03 -25.99 -13.35
C LYS A 222 12.19 -25.29 -14.43
N MET A 223 11.69 -24.10 -14.22
CA MET A 223 11.01 -23.32 -15.25
C MET A 223 11.92 -22.18 -15.71
N SER A 224 11.91 -21.87 -17.01
CA SER A 224 12.46 -20.59 -17.46
C SER A 224 11.58 -19.46 -16.92
N GLN A 225 12.14 -18.25 -16.76
CA GLN A 225 11.40 -17.13 -16.23
C GLN A 225 10.18 -16.76 -17.12
N ILE A 226 10.34 -16.90 -18.41
CA ILE A 226 9.27 -16.71 -19.41
C ILE A 226 8.14 -17.72 -19.21
N ASP A 227 8.50 -19.00 -18.95
CA ASP A 227 7.50 -20.05 -18.74
C ASP A 227 6.64 -19.79 -17.51
N ILE A 228 7.20 -19.18 -16.46
CA ILE A 228 6.45 -18.81 -15.24
C ILE A 228 5.42 -17.73 -15.55
N VAL A 229 5.81 -16.69 -16.24
CA VAL A 229 4.92 -15.61 -16.65
C VAL A 229 3.81 -16.15 -17.54
N ASP A 230 4.17 -16.91 -18.56
CA ASP A 230 3.21 -17.51 -19.50
C ASP A 230 2.23 -18.45 -18.77
N PHE A 231 2.74 -19.21 -17.78
CA PHE A 231 1.91 -20.13 -17.00
C PHE A 231 0.88 -19.40 -16.14
N ILE A 232 1.27 -18.38 -15.38
CA ILE A 232 0.38 -17.72 -14.42
C ILE A 232 -0.43 -16.56 -15.00
N ASN A 233 0.02 -15.95 -16.11
CA ASN A 233 -0.64 -14.79 -16.72
C ASN A 233 -2.15 -14.99 -17.00
N PRO A 234 -2.65 -16.17 -17.42
CA PRO A 234 -4.07 -16.40 -17.61
C PRO A 234 -4.92 -16.31 -16.34
N TYR A 235 -4.29 -16.40 -15.16
CA TYR A 235 -4.98 -16.55 -13.86
C TYR A 235 -4.89 -15.30 -12.99
N VAL A 236 -4.05 -14.33 -13.35
CA VAL A 236 -3.79 -13.14 -12.54
C VAL A 236 -4.24 -11.87 -13.25
N GLY A 237 -4.72 -10.91 -12.45
CA GLY A 237 -5.11 -9.60 -12.96
C GLY A 237 -4.22 -8.47 -12.42
N ILE A 238 -3.35 -8.78 -11.45
CA ILE A 238 -2.43 -7.82 -10.84
C ILE A 238 -1.06 -8.45 -10.70
N TRP A 239 -0.04 -7.79 -11.27
CA TRP A 239 1.35 -8.18 -11.11
C TRP A 239 2.02 -7.31 -10.05
N CYS A 240 2.58 -7.93 -9.01
CA CYS A 240 3.40 -7.30 -8.00
C CYS A 240 4.78 -7.96 -8.01
N THR A 241 5.71 -7.39 -8.74
CA THR A 241 7.05 -7.93 -8.91
C THR A 241 8.08 -7.10 -8.13
N LEU A 242 9.18 -7.72 -7.70
CA LEU A 242 10.27 -6.98 -7.11
C LEU A 242 10.82 -5.94 -8.09
N SER A 243 11.08 -4.73 -7.60
CA SER A 243 11.58 -3.62 -8.42
C SER A 243 12.88 -3.94 -9.15
N ASN A 244 13.74 -4.80 -8.60
CA ASN A 244 14.95 -5.24 -9.24
C ASN A 244 14.69 -6.13 -10.47
N SER A 245 13.53 -6.77 -10.55
CA SER A 245 13.13 -7.52 -11.75
C SER A 245 12.83 -6.62 -12.94
N TYR A 246 12.46 -5.36 -12.71
CA TYR A 246 12.26 -4.35 -13.76
C TYR A 246 13.54 -3.59 -14.14
N THR A 247 14.47 -3.46 -13.21
CA THR A 247 15.64 -2.57 -13.33
C THR A 247 16.95 -3.34 -13.50
N MET A 248 16.89 -4.58 -13.93
CA MET A 248 18.08 -5.43 -13.99
C MET A 248 19.02 -5.08 -15.13
N TYR A 249 20.09 -4.39 -14.77
CA TYR A 249 21.13 -3.95 -15.67
C TYR A 249 22.19 -5.04 -15.90
N GLY A 250 22.50 -5.29 -17.16
CA GLY A 250 23.72 -6.00 -17.57
C GLY A 250 23.62 -7.52 -17.75
N ASP A 251 22.51 -8.15 -17.38
CA ASP A 251 22.30 -9.58 -17.57
C ASP A 251 21.30 -9.85 -18.70
N SER A 252 21.64 -10.74 -19.64
CA SER A 252 20.80 -11.04 -20.79
C SER A 252 19.47 -11.72 -20.42
N HIS A 253 19.46 -12.50 -19.35
CA HIS A 253 18.23 -13.11 -18.83
C HIS A 253 17.26 -12.04 -18.34
N LYS A 254 17.77 -11.05 -17.65
CA LYS A 254 16.98 -9.97 -17.05
C LYS A 254 16.35 -9.02 -18.07
N LYS A 255 16.98 -8.86 -19.23
CA LYS A 255 16.39 -8.11 -20.36
C LYS A 255 15.17 -8.82 -20.96
N ASN A 256 15.15 -10.15 -20.92
CA ASN A 256 14.01 -10.92 -21.39
C ASN A 256 12.83 -10.88 -20.41
N GLU A 257 13.11 -10.81 -19.09
CA GLU A 257 12.07 -10.63 -18.05
C GLU A 257 11.31 -9.32 -18.24
N VAL A 258 12.05 -8.21 -18.37
CA VAL A 258 11.45 -6.88 -18.58
C VAL A 258 10.62 -6.86 -19.86
N LYS A 259 11.07 -7.55 -20.89
CA LYS A 259 10.34 -7.62 -22.16
C LYS A 259 9.04 -8.42 -22.05
N SER A 260 9.02 -9.50 -21.28
CA SER A 260 7.82 -10.32 -21.08
C SER A 260 6.75 -9.65 -20.22
N PHE A 261 7.09 -8.66 -19.41
CA PHE A 261 6.12 -7.86 -18.64
C PHE A 261 5.57 -6.65 -19.42
N ASN A 262 6.21 -6.24 -20.50
CA ASN A 262 5.82 -5.05 -21.28
C ASN A 262 5.20 -5.39 -22.65
N ASP A 263 5.29 -6.64 -23.09
CA ASP A 263 4.67 -7.15 -24.32
C ASP A 263 3.31 -7.80 -24.03
#